data_f498eacbd2a02e9b6ebf71c5b59c6961
#
_entry.id   f498eacbd2a02e9b6ebf71c5b59c6961
#
_cell.length_a   1.000
_cell.length_b   1.000
_cell.length_c   1.000
_cell.angle_alpha   90.00
_cell.angle_beta   90.00
_cell.angle_gamma   90.00
#
_symmetry.space_group_name_H-M   'P 1'
#
loop_
_entity.id
_entity.type
_entity.pdbx_description
1 polymer ?
#
loop_
_entity_poly.entity_id
_entity_poly.type
_entity_poly.pdbx_seq_one_letter_code
_entity_poly.pdbx_strand_id
1 'polypeptide(L)'
;MTASSGRDWYDFSRIRRVNELLANVDKCNMPEAAKKDIKAQARWIRAYRYFLMNWNYGGVPIIESYATAEEAMVPRKTEQEVRDYIEQELDELVNDINVTPSARGRIAKGAALALRMREALYYGDYATAKDRAEKIIALNQYELDPDYANLFNVAGQDSKEIILAVQAVENDYYNDVIGRMYNNADGGWSSIVPSYGLIDTYEMANGLTKDEPGSGYDPTHPFNNRDPRMAMTVIYPGCDYINGNGKEAIFNTLDKTIDGAANANYYLAANNSSKTGLTWGKYLAPMNQYPDIWNTTCQPIVFRYAEVLLTY
;
A
#
# COMPACT_ATOMS: atom_id res chain seq x y z
N MET A 1 -7.64 15.38 -11.47
CA MET A 1 -8.41 14.16 -11.80
C MET A 1 -9.79 14.58 -12.26
N THR A 2 -10.24 14.16 -13.41
CA THR A 2 -11.63 14.36 -13.86
C THR A 2 -12.48 13.20 -13.35
N ALA A 3 -13.78 13.39 -13.17
CA ALA A 3 -14.72 12.35 -12.72
C ALA A 3 -14.73 11.09 -13.61
N SER A 4 -14.15 11.14 -14.80
CA SER A 4 -14.03 10.03 -15.75
C SER A 4 -12.68 9.30 -15.72
N SER A 5 -11.74 9.66 -14.85
CA SER A 5 -10.41 9.06 -14.82
C SER A 5 -10.32 7.84 -13.91
N GLY A 6 -11.27 6.95 -14.00
CA GLY A 6 -11.14 5.51 -13.88
C GLY A 6 -10.61 4.83 -12.61
N ARG A 7 -10.25 5.51 -11.54
CA ARG A 7 -10.10 4.89 -10.21
C ARG A 7 -11.11 5.51 -9.27
N ASP A 8 -12.29 4.95 -9.33
CA ASP A 8 -13.38 5.42 -8.51
C ASP A 8 -13.21 4.95 -7.07
N TRP A 9 -12.51 5.77 -6.27
CA TRP A 9 -12.48 5.59 -4.82
C TRP A 9 -13.85 5.88 -4.21
N TYR A 10 -14.72 6.62 -4.92
CA TYR A 10 -16.09 6.93 -4.54
C TYR A 10 -17.03 5.79 -4.91
N ASP A 11 -16.78 4.63 -4.30
CA ASP A 11 -17.51 3.38 -4.57
C ASP A 11 -18.20 2.85 -3.30
N PHE A 12 -19.53 2.85 -3.31
CA PHE A 12 -20.38 2.34 -2.24
C PHE A 12 -20.72 0.85 -2.37
N SER A 13 -20.31 0.17 -3.44
CA SER A 13 -20.67 -1.23 -3.68
C SER A 13 -20.15 -2.15 -2.56
N ARG A 14 -18.96 -1.88 -2.04
CA ARG A 14 -18.36 -2.63 -0.94
C ARG A 14 -19.05 -2.33 0.40
N ILE A 15 -19.42 -1.07 0.63
CA ILE A 15 -20.19 -0.64 1.81
C ILE A 15 -21.54 -1.33 1.83
N ARG A 16 -22.23 -1.37 0.68
CA ARG A 16 -23.48 -2.10 0.52
C ARG A 16 -23.35 -3.57 0.90
N ARG A 17 -22.34 -4.28 0.38
CA ARG A 17 -22.11 -5.69 0.73
C ARG A 17 -21.85 -5.89 2.22
N VAL A 18 -21.12 -4.98 2.87
CA VAL A 18 -20.93 -5.01 4.33
C VAL A 18 -22.26 -4.84 5.05
N ASN A 19 -23.08 -3.87 4.65
CA ASN A 19 -24.37 -3.62 5.29
C ASN A 19 -25.32 -4.80 5.09
N GLU A 20 -25.35 -5.43 3.92
CA GLU A 20 -26.10 -6.66 3.64
C GLU A 20 -25.65 -7.83 4.54
N LEU A 21 -24.34 -7.99 4.74
CA LEU A 21 -23.80 -8.99 5.65
C LEU A 21 -24.26 -8.72 7.08
N LEU A 22 -24.08 -7.49 7.57
CA LEU A 22 -24.46 -7.11 8.94
C LEU A 22 -25.96 -7.31 9.22
N ALA A 23 -26.83 -7.05 8.25
CA ALA A 23 -28.27 -7.25 8.37
C ALA A 23 -28.71 -8.74 8.39
N ASN A 24 -27.84 -9.65 7.94
CA ASN A 24 -28.20 -11.05 7.77
C ASN A 24 -27.40 -12.05 8.59
N VAL A 25 -26.20 -11.69 9.07
CA VAL A 25 -25.30 -12.62 9.77
C VAL A 25 -25.91 -13.24 11.02
N ASP A 26 -26.80 -12.54 11.72
CA ASP A 26 -27.48 -13.06 12.92
C ASP A 26 -28.47 -14.18 12.60
N LYS A 27 -28.98 -14.22 11.36
CA LYS A 27 -29.88 -15.27 10.88
C LYS A 27 -29.14 -16.57 10.52
N CYS A 28 -27.81 -16.54 10.43
CA CYS A 28 -27.02 -17.71 10.09
C CYS A 28 -26.89 -18.66 11.29
N ASN A 29 -26.95 -19.97 11.02
CA ASN A 29 -26.70 -21.00 12.03
C ASN A 29 -25.19 -21.21 12.20
N MET A 30 -24.56 -20.38 13.05
CA MET A 30 -23.15 -20.49 13.40
C MET A 30 -22.90 -20.03 14.85
N PRO A 31 -21.76 -20.41 15.47
CA PRO A 31 -21.43 -19.98 16.83
C PRO A 31 -21.38 -18.45 16.95
N GLU A 32 -21.86 -17.92 18.07
CA GLU A 32 -21.89 -16.47 18.34
C GLU A 32 -20.52 -15.82 18.26
N ALA A 33 -19.46 -16.50 18.71
CA ALA A 33 -18.08 -16.01 18.58
C ALA A 33 -17.66 -15.82 17.11
N ALA A 34 -18.10 -16.72 16.21
CA ALA A 34 -17.83 -16.57 14.77
C ALA A 34 -18.64 -15.42 14.15
N LYS A 35 -19.91 -15.24 14.56
CA LYS A 35 -20.71 -14.08 14.12
C LYS A 35 -20.06 -12.78 14.55
N LYS A 36 -19.58 -12.72 15.78
CA LYS A 36 -18.93 -11.55 16.36
C LYS A 36 -17.67 -11.17 15.57
N ASP A 37 -16.79 -12.13 15.29
CA ASP A 37 -15.59 -11.93 14.47
C ASP A 37 -15.95 -11.46 13.05
N ILE A 38 -16.92 -12.11 12.39
CA ILE A 38 -17.35 -11.74 11.04
C ILE A 38 -17.93 -10.31 11.00
N LYS A 39 -18.74 -9.93 12.00
CA LYS A 39 -19.26 -8.56 12.10
C LYS A 39 -18.15 -7.54 12.25
N ALA A 40 -17.18 -7.81 13.12
CA ALA A 40 -16.04 -6.92 13.33
C ALA A 40 -15.16 -6.79 12.07
N GLN A 41 -14.90 -7.89 11.35
CA GLN A 41 -14.23 -7.89 10.04
C GLN A 41 -14.97 -6.99 9.03
N ALA A 42 -16.29 -7.13 8.94
CA ALA A 42 -17.12 -6.38 8.02
C ALA A 42 -17.15 -4.87 8.36
N ARG A 43 -17.32 -4.53 9.63
CA ARG A 43 -17.27 -3.14 10.13
C ARG A 43 -15.91 -2.50 9.85
N TRP A 44 -14.80 -3.23 10.03
CA TRP A 44 -13.47 -2.74 9.70
C TRP A 44 -13.34 -2.39 8.21
N ILE A 45 -13.82 -3.26 7.32
CA ILE A 45 -13.81 -3.01 5.87
C ILE A 45 -14.61 -1.74 5.55
N ARG A 46 -15.76 -1.54 6.20
CA ARG A 46 -16.58 -0.33 6.04
C ARG A 46 -15.84 0.92 6.51
N ALA A 47 -15.26 0.89 7.70
CA ALA A 47 -14.48 1.99 8.24
C ALA A 47 -13.28 2.34 7.34
N TYR A 48 -12.56 1.34 6.84
CA TYR A 48 -11.44 1.54 5.91
C TYR A 48 -11.88 2.18 4.58
N ARG A 49 -13.04 1.77 4.05
CA ARG A 49 -13.61 2.39 2.83
C ARG A 49 -14.01 3.83 3.07
N TYR A 50 -14.65 4.13 4.19
CA TYR A 50 -14.96 5.52 4.56
C TYR A 50 -13.72 6.35 4.80
N PHE A 51 -12.69 5.82 5.43
CA PHE A 51 -11.41 6.49 5.59
C PHE A 51 -10.80 6.88 4.24
N LEU A 52 -10.73 5.96 3.28
CA LEU A 52 -10.21 6.24 1.94
C LEU A 52 -11.06 7.27 1.19
N MET A 53 -12.38 7.21 1.31
CA MET A 53 -13.26 8.18 0.66
C MET A 53 -13.15 9.57 1.31
N ASN A 54 -13.14 9.63 2.64
CA ASN A 54 -13.00 10.88 3.38
C ASN A 54 -11.67 11.57 3.06
N TRP A 55 -10.58 10.78 3.03
CA TRP A 55 -9.26 11.28 2.68
C TRP A 55 -9.21 11.89 1.26
N ASN A 56 -9.83 11.23 0.28
CA ASN A 56 -9.72 11.66 -1.12
C ASN A 56 -10.74 12.75 -1.50
N TYR A 57 -11.90 12.81 -0.86
CA TYR A 57 -13.01 13.66 -1.29
C TYR A 57 -13.53 14.63 -0.21
N GLY A 58 -12.99 14.59 1.02
CA GLY A 58 -13.60 15.22 2.18
C GLY A 58 -14.89 14.48 2.59
N GLY A 59 -15.82 15.07 3.29
CA GLY A 59 -17.04 14.40 3.72
C GLY A 59 -17.77 13.64 2.60
N VAL A 60 -18.46 12.57 2.95
CA VAL A 60 -19.23 11.71 2.04
C VAL A 60 -20.56 11.30 2.70
N PRO A 61 -21.56 10.83 1.95
CA PRO A 61 -22.76 10.23 2.56
C PRO A 61 -22.39 9.01 3.41
N ILE A 62 -22.96 8.93 4.64
CA ILE A 62 -22.85 7.72 5.47
C ILE A 62 -24.11 6.89 5.23
N ILE A 63 -23.93 5.67 4.72
CA ILE A 63 -25.02 4.74 4.39
C ILE A 63 -24.81 3.48 5.20
N GLU A 64 -25.72 3.22 6.14
CA GLU A 64 -25.69 2.00 6.98
C GLU A 64 -26.75 0.98 6.53
N SER A 65 -27.94 1.45 6.23
CA SER A 65 -29.02 0.62 5.69
C SER A 65 -29.97 1.47 4.85
N TYR A 66 -30.59 0.86 3.88
CA TYR A 66 -31.68 1.44 3.10
C TYR A 66 -32.54 0.32 2.52
N ALA A 67 -33.83 0.53 2.47
CA ALA A 67 -34.78 -0.41 1.86
C ALA A 67 -35.10 -0.04 0.40
N THR A 68 -35.05 1.25 0.07
CA THR A 68 -35.36 1.77 -1.27
C THR A 68 -34.22 2.65 -1.80
N ALA A 69 -34.22 2.92 -3.11
CA ALA A 69 -33.27 3.82 -3.74
C ALA A 69 -33.42 5.27 -3.23
N GLU A 70 -34.62 5.69 -2.90
CA GLU A 70 -34.91 7.02 -2.35
C GLU A 70 -34.31 7.18 -0.96
N GLU A 71 -34.36 6.17 -0.10
CA GLU A 71 -33.74 6.18 1.23
C GLU A 71 -32.23 6.20 1.16
N ALA A 72 -31.64 5.66 0.09
CA ALA A 72 -30.19 5.72 -0.16
C ALA A 72 -29.70 7.11 -0.62
N MET A 73 -30.61 8.02 -0.99
CA MET A 73 -30.29 9.39 -1.40
C MET A 73 -30.08 10.30 -0.18
N VAL A 74 -29.09 9.93 0.66
CA VAL A 74 -28.73 10.70 1.86
C VAL A 74 -27.76 11.84 1.51
N PRO A 75 -27.86 12.99 2.21
CA PRO A 75 -26.95 14.11 1.96
C PRO A 75 -25.51 13.75 2.35
N ARG A 76 -24.58 14.43 1.72
CA ARG A 76 -23.18 14.37 2.07
C ARG A 76 -22.97 14.90 3.49
N LYS A 77 -22.23 14.15 4.29
CA LYS A 77 -21.75 14.56 5.60
C LYS A 77 -20.51 15.42 5.48
N THR A 78 -20.18 16.17 6.53
CA THR A 78 -18.91 16.86 6.65
C THR A 78 -17.76 15.88 6.82
N GLU A 79 -16.54 16.32 6.54
CA GLU A 79 -15.32 15.53 6.78
C GLU A 79 -15.24 15.08 8.24
N GLN A 80 -15.58 15.96 9.20
CA GLN A 80 -15.54 15.65 10.63
C GLN A 80 -16.61 14.61 11.01
N GLU A 81 -17.85 14.71 10.53
CA GLU A 81 -18.89 13.70 10.81
C GLU A 81 -18.50 12.31 10.28
N VAL A 82 -17.84 12.23 9.12
CA VAL A 82 -17.34 10.95 8.60
C VAL A 82 -16.16 10.44 9.43
N ARG A 83 -15.30 11.33 9.89
CA ARG A 83 -14.22 11.00 10.81
C ARG A 83 -14.76 10.43 12.12
N ASP A 84 -15.69 11.12 12.78
CA ASP A 84 -16.30 10.67 14.03
C ASP A 84 -16.94 9.27 13.88
N TYR A 85 -17.59 9.03 12.74
CA TYR A 85 -18.16 7.72 12.43
C TYR A 85 -17.09 6.61 12.30
N ILE A 86 -15.97 6.89 11.61
CA ILE A 86 -14.85 5.94 11.48
C ILE A 86 -14.23 5.63 12.83
N GLU A 87 -14.00 6.66 13.64
CA GLU A 87 -13.44 6.54 14.98
C GLU A 87 -14.30 5.66 15.88
N GLN A 88 -15.61 5.93 15.92
CA GLN A 88 -16.55 5.13 16.68
C GLN A 88 -16.55 3.68 16.25
N GLU A 89 -16.65 3.42 14.93
CA GLU A 89 -16.61 2.05 14.38
C GLU A 89 -15.36 1.29 14.83
N LEU A 90 -14.18 1.91 14.70
CA LEU A 90 -12.90 1.27 15.03
C LEU A 90 -12.72 1.06 16.53
N ASP A 91 -13.12 2.02 17.36
CA ASP A 91 -12.98 1.93 18.82
C ASP A 91 -13.93 0.89 19.44
N GLU A 92 -15.09 0.66 18.83
CA GLU A 92 -16.00 -0.42 19.22
C GLU A 92 -15.52 -1.79 18.76
N LEU A 93 -15.22 -1.96 17.47
CA LEU A 93 -14.91 -3.27 16.89
C LEU A 93 -13.58 -3.88 17.36
N VAL A 94 -12.64 -3.05 17.81
CA VAL A 94 -11.30 -3.50 18.24
C VAL A 94 -11.37 -4.54 19.38
N ASN A 95 -12.44 -4.50 20.19
CA ASN A 95 -12.65 -5.45 21.28
C ASN A 95 -13.19 -6.80 20.78
N ASP A 96 -13.71 -6.85 19.58
CA ASP A 96 -14.36 -8.00 18.97
C ASP A 96 -13.47 -8.74 17.98
N ILE A 97 -12.35 -8.14 17.59
CA ILE A 97 -11.35 -8.72 16.68
C ILE A 97 -10.28 -9.47 17.48
N ASN A 98 -9.96 -10.68 17.03
CA ASN A 98 -8.91 -11.51 17.62
C ASN A 98 -7.53 -10.90 17.46
N VAL A 99 -6.64 -11.13 18.43
CA VAL A 99 -5.24 -10.73 18.36
C VAL A 99 -4.54 -11.46 17.23
N THR A 100 -4.71 -12.78 17.16
CA THR A 100 -4.24 -13.61 16.05
C THR A 100 -5.39 -13.83 15.07
N PRO A 101 -5.22 -13.61 13.78
CA PRO A 101 -6.29 -13.80 12.81
C PRO A 101 -6.68 -15.28 12.70
N SER A 102 -7.96 -15.57 12.49
CA SER A 102 -8.47 -16.94 12.34
C SER A 102 -7.98 -17.65 11.08
N ALA A 103 -7.55 -16.90 10.08
CA ALA A 103 -6.92 -17.38 8.85
C ALA A 103 -6.10 -16.27 8.21
N ARG A 104 -5.17 -16.63 7.32
CA ARG A 104 -4.39 -15.68 6.52
C ARG A 104 -5.33 -14.72 5.78
N GLY A 105 -5.00 -13.43 5.74
CA GLY A 105 -5.80 -12.38 5.09
C GLY A 105 -6.99 -11.88 5.91
N ARG A 106 -7.29 -12.48 7.06
CA ARG A 106 -8.25 -11.92 8.02
C ARG A 106 -7.63 -10.76 8.79
N ILE A 107 -8.48 -9.81 9.14
CA ILE A 107 -8.08 -8.64 9.90
C ILE A 107 -7.84 -9.05 11.35
N ALA A 108 -6.63 -8.79 11.87
CA ALA A 108 -6.27 -8.98 13.26
C ALA A 108 -6.43 -7.67 14.05
N LYS A 109 -6.41 -7.76 15.38
CA LYS A 109 -6.50 -6.59 16.28
C LYS A 109 -5.46 -5.52 15.96
N GLY A 110 -4.24 -5.92 15.60
CA GLY A 110 -3.20 -4.98 15.17
C GLY A 110 -3.59 -4.14 13.97
N ALA A 111 -4.28 -4.72 12.97
CA ALA A 111 -4.75 -3.98 11.80
C ALA A 111 -5.90 -3.01 12.13
N ALA A 112 -6.76 -3.35 13.10
CA ALA A 112 -7.80 -2.43 13.57
C ALA A 112 -7.19 -1.22 14.29
N LEU A 113 -6.24 -1.47 15.17
CA LEU A 113 -5.49 -0.42 15.85
C LEU A 113 -4.66 0.44 14.87
N ALA A 114 -4.03 -0.19 13.87
CA ALA A 114 -3.21 0.50 12.88
C ALA A 114 -4.04 1.45 11.99
N LEU A 115 -5.26 1.08 11.62
CA LEU A 115 -6.13 1.98 10.87
C LEU A 115 -6.51 3.21 11.72
N ARG A 116 -6.88 3.00 13.00
CA ARG A 116 -7.20 4.11 13.91
C ARG A 116 -5.99 5.00 14.21
N MET A 117 -4.80 4.38 14.34
CA MET A 117 -3.53 5.08 14.48
C MET A 117 -3.24 5.99 13.27
N ARG A 118 -3.33 5.44 12.06
CA ARG A 118 -3.06 6.19 10.81
C ARG A 118 -4.07 7.32 10.61
N GLU A 119 -5.34 7.06 10.89
CA GLU A 119 -6.39 8.06 10.84
C GLU A 119 -6.10 9.22 11.80
N ALA A 120 -5.80 8.92 13.06
CA ALA A 120 -5.45 9.93 14.07
C ALA A 120 -4.20 10.74 13.68
N LEU A 121 -3.15 10.07 13.19
CA LEU A 121 -1.93 10.72 12.72
C LEU A 121 -2.21 11.67 11.55
N TYR A 122 -3.03 11.23 10.60
CA TYR A 122 -3.39 12.03 9.43
C TYR A 122 -4.09 13.34 9.80
N TYR A 123 -4.95 13.31 10.82
CA TYR A 123 -5.68 14.49 11.30
C TYR A 123 -4.97 15.24 12.43
N GLY A 124 -3.74 14.87 12.79
CA GLY A 124 -2.93 15.55 13.78
C GLY A 124 -3.31 15.24 15.24
N ASP A 125 -4.12 14.21 15.49
CA ASP A 125 -4.39 13.70 16.83
C ASP A 125 -3.25 12.78 17.29
N TYR A 126 -2.12 13.40 17.62
CA TYR A 126 -0.91 12.67 18.01
C TYR A 126 -1.07 11.89 19.31
N ALA A 127 -1.95 12.33 20.21
CA ALA A 127 -2.20 11.62 21.46
C ALA A 127 -2.86 10.26 21.21
N THR A 128 -3.90 10.21 20.37
CA THR A 128 -4.56 8.98 19.97
C THR A 128 -3.63 8.13 19.10
N ALA A 129 -2.90 8.73 18.16
CA ALA A 129 -1.95 8.00 17.31
C ALA A 129 -0.93 7.25 18.15
N LYS A 130 -0.32 7.92 19.14
CA LYS A 130 0.63 7.31 20.09
C LYS A 130 -0.02 6.20 20.92
N ASP A 131 -1.19 6.44 21.52
CA ASP A 131 -1.91 5.42 22.31
C ASP A 131 -2.18 4.15 21.50
N ARG A 132 -2.59 4.28 20.24
CA ARG A 132 -2.83 3.14 19.37
C ARG A 132 -1.54 2.41 18.97
N ALA A 133 -0.46 3.16 18.75
CA ALA A 133 0.88 2.58 18.52
C ALA A 133 1.35 1.77 19.74
N GLU A 134 1.24 2.32 20.95
CA GLU A 134 1.56 1.61 22.20
C GLU A 134 0.77 0.30 22.35
N LYS A 135 -0.53 0.34 22.03
CA LYS A 135 -1.38 -0.85 22.08
C LYS A 135 -0.96 -1.92 21.06
N ILE A 136 -0.51 -1.53 19.85
CA ILE A 136 0.01 -2.47 18.86
C ILE A 136 1.32 -3.09 19.36
N ILE A 137 2.24 -2.28 19.89
CA ILE A 137 3.51 -2.75 20.45
C ILE A 137 3.25 -3.75 21.57
N ALA A 138 2.30 -3.45 22.46
CA ALA A 138 1.93 -4.31 23.59
C ALA A 138 1.30 -5.64 23.20
N LEU A 139 0.83 -5.81 21.95
CA LEU A 139 0.36 -7.10 21.44
C LEU A 139 1.49 -8.14 21.34
N ASN A 140 2.75 -7.71 21.22
CA ASN A 140 3.92 -8.57 21.03
C ASN A 140 3.77 -9.58 19.88
N GLN A 141 3.12 -9.16 18.79
CA GLN A 141 2.87 -10.01 17.61
C GLN A 141 3.78 -9.68 16.45
N TYR A 142 4.39 -8.50 16.45
CA TYR A 142 5.10 -7.93 15.30
C TYR A 142 6.56 -7.64 15.65
N GLU A 143 7.43 -7.76 14.66
CA GLU A 143 8.86 -7.40 14.75
C GLU A 143 9.33 -6.85 13.39
N LEU A 144 10.37 -6.02 13.38
CA LEU A 144 10.95 -5.54 12.13
C LEU A 144 11.60 -6.69 11.37
N ASP A 145 11.41 -6.71 10.05
CA ASP A 145 12.13 -7.65 9.19
C ASP A 145 13.61 -7.26 9.14
N PRO A 146 14.53 -8.19 9.33
CA PRO A 146 15.97 -7.90 9.26
C PRO A 146 16.44 -7.54 7.84
N ASP A 147 15.68 -7.92 6.81
CA ASP A 147 15.97 -7.63 5.41
C ASP A 147 14.88 -6.77 4.78
N TYR A 148 15.13 -5.47 4.75
CA TYR A 148 14.19 -4.50 4.17
C TYR A 148 13.88 -4.77 2.69
N ALA A 149 14.85 -5.23 1.90
CA ALA A 149 14.63 -5.51 0.48
C ALA A 149 13.75 -6.74 0.30
N ASN A 150 13.98 -7.78 1.13
CA ASN A 150 13.21 -9.02 1.08
C ASN A 150 11.75 -8.83 1.51
N LEU A 151 11.48 -7.93 2.45
CA LEU A 151 10.13 -7.65 2.96
C LEU A 151 9.09 -7.39 1.86
N PHE A 152 9.49 -6.78 0.75
CA PHE A 152 8.59 -6.37 -0.33
C PHE A 152 8.55 -7.33 -1.52
N ASN A 153 9.30 -8.41 -1.49
CA ASN A 153 9.25 -9.42 -2.54
C ASN A 153 8.40 -10.63 -2.13
N VAL A 154 8.27 -11.62 -3.03
CA VAL A 154 7.44 -12.81 -2.78
C VAL A 154 7.89 -13.58 -1.54
N ALA A 155 9.19 -13.67 -1.29
CA ALA A 155 9.74 -14.40 -0.15
C ALA A 155 9.43 -13.72 1.20
N GLY A 156 9.25 -12.40 1.21
CA GLY A 156 8.96 -11.62 2.42
C GLY A 156 7.48 -11.56 2.83
N GLN A 157 6.58 -12.16 2.05
CA GLN A 157 5.12 -12.00 2.28
C GLN A 157 4.61 -12.61 3.60
N ASP A 158 5.39 -13.44 4.27
CA ASP A 158 5.07 -14.01 5.57
C ASP A 158 5.83 -13.34 6.73
N SER A 159 6.49 -12.20 6.46
CA SER A 159 7.24 -11.45 7.48
C SER A 159 6.34 -11.01 8.63
N LYS A 160 6.86 -11.11 9.86
CA LYS A 160 6.19 -10.60 11.06
C LYS A 160 6.09 -9.07 11.10
N GLU A 161 6.79 -8.36 10.23
CA GLU A 161 6.61 -6.92 10.10
C GLU A 161 5.26 -6.56 9.47
N ILE A 162 4.67 -7.45 8.69
CA ILE A 162 3.41 -7.21 7.99
C ILE A 162 2.24 -7.35 8.94
N ILE A 163 1.58 -6.24 9.25
CA ILE A 163 0.34 -6.22 10.06
C ILE A 163 -0.87 -6.58 9.20
N LEU A 164 -0.93 -6.05 7.99
CA LEU A 164 -1.98 -6.35 7.02
C LEU A 164 -1.47 -6.16 5.60
N ALA A 165 -1.73 -7.13 4.74
CA ALA A 165 -1.53 -7.03 3.29
C ALA A 165 -2.78 -7.48 2.54
N VAL A 166 -2.96 -6.93 1.33
CA VAL A 166 -4.01 -7.41 0.42
C VAL A 166 -3.56 -8.74 -0.15
N GLN A 167 -4.36 -9.77 0.07
CA GLN A 167 -4.06 -11.10 -0.46
C GLN A 167 -4.31 -11.15 -1.96
N ALA A 168 -3.41 -11.79 -2.69
CA ALA A 168 -3.55 -12.08 -4.11
C ALA A 168 -3.41 -13.58 -4.35
N VAL A 169 -4.19 -14.08 -5.30
CA VAL A 169 -4.23 -15.50 -5.69
C VAL A 169 -4.14 -15.58 -7.20
N GLU A 170 -3.17 -16.32 -7.69
CA GLU A 170 -2.95 -16.53 -9.11
C GLU A 170 -4.22 -17.07 -9.79
N ASN A 171 -4.53 -16.54 -10.97
CA ASN A 171 -5.68 -16.89 -11.82
C ASN A 171 -7.07 -16.56 -11.26
N ASP A 172 -7.19 -16.09 -10.00
CA ASP A 172 -8.47 -15.77 -9.38
C ASP A 172 -8.50 -14.30 -8.92
N TYR A 173 -7.71 -13.96 -7.90
CA TYR A 173 -7.56 -12.59 -7.36
C TYR A 173 -6.13 -12.10 -7.51
N TYR A 174 -5.63 -12.10 -8.73
CA TYR A 174 -4.26 -11.73 -9.04
C TYR A 174 -4.03 -10.21 -9.01
N ASN A 175 -2.77 -9.83 -8.84
CA ASN A 175 -2.35 -8.45 -8.92
C ASN A 175 -1.67 -8.17 -10.27
N ASP A 176 -2.35 -7.41 -11.14
CA ASP A 176 -1.84 -6.99 -12.46
C ASP A 176 -1.04 -5.68 -12.42
N VAL A 177 -1.00 -5.01 -11.27
CA VAL A 177 -0.29 -3.73 -11.11
C VAL A 177 1.22 -3.90 -11.33
N ILE A 178 1.74 -5.08 -11.02
CA ILE A 178 3.15 -5.43 -11.22
C ILE A 178 3.56 -5.23 -12.69
N GLY A 179 2.80 -5.72 -13.66
CA GLY A 179 3.08 -5.50 -15.08
C GLY A 179 3.09 -4.02 -15.51
N ARG A 180 2.34 -3.17 -14.80
CA ARG A 180 2.35 -1.72 -15.04
C ARG A 180 3.59 -1.03 -14.44
N MET A 181 4.19 -1.64 -13.43
CA MET A 181 5.38 -1.14 -12.74
C MET A 181 6.67 -1.62 -13.43
N TYR A 182 6.70 -2.82 -14.01
CA TYR A 182 7.85 -3.35 -14.73
C TYR A 182 8.29 -2.42 -15.87
N ASN A 183 9.59 -2.40 -16.15
CA ASN A 183 10.13 -1.67 -17.28
C ASN A 183 9.82 -2.37 -18.62
N ASN A 184 9.91 -1.63 -19.71
CA ASN A 184 9.50 -2.10 -21.03
C ASN A 184 10.39 -3.25 -21.58
N ALA A 185 11.70 -3.20 -21.34
CA ALA A 185 12.61 -4.26 -21.80
C ALA A 185 12.32 -5.61 -21.15
N ASP A 186 11.76 -5.59 -19.94
CA ASP A 186 11.36 -6.79 -19.19
C ASP A 186 9.86 -7.11 -19.33
N GLY A 187 9.18 -6.54 -20.35
CA GLY A 187 7.79 -6.87 -20.72
C GLY A 187 6.71 -6.06 -20.02
N GLY A 188 7.08 -5.06 -19.24
CA GLY A 188 6.13 -4.18 -18.55
C GLY A 188 5.77 -2.91 -19.32
N TRP A 189 4.96 -2.06 -18.68
CA TRP A 189 4.46 -0.84 -19.30
C TRP A 189 5.08 0.45 -18.77
N SER A 190 5.91 0.42 -17.73
CA SER A 190 6.45 1.62 -17.08
C SER A 190 5.40 2.71 -16.83
N SER A 191 4.15 2.32 -16.55
CA SER A 191 3.03 3.26 -16.37
C SER A 191 2.98 3.83 -14.96
N ILE A 192 3.58 3.13 -14.01
CA ILE A 192 3.68 3.53 -12.59
C ILE A 192 5.17 3.51 -12.25
N VAL A 193 5.76 4.68 -12.18
CA VAL A 193 7.21 4.83 -11.98
C VAL A 193 7.52 5.81 -10.85
N PRO A 194 8.69 5.70 -10.19
CA PRO A 194 9.12 6.67 -9.20
C PRO A 194 9.31 8.05 -9.82
N SER A 195 9.05 9.09 -9.04
CA SER A 195 9.40 10.47 -9.39
C SER A 195 10.75 10.86 -8.78
N TYR A 196 11.39 11.89 -9.32
CA TYR A 196 12.58 12.47 -8.68
C TYR A 196 12.25 13.09 -7.32
N GLY A 197 11.01 13.56 -7.11
CA GLY A 197 10.56 14.01 -5.80
C GLY A 197 10.71 12.93 -4.72
N LEU A 198 10.46 11.64 -5.05
CA LEU A 198 10.74 10.55 -4.13
C LEU A 198 12.25 10.39 -3.87
N ILE A 199 13.08 10.47 -4.92
CA ILE A 199 14.54 10.39 -4.75
C ILE A 199 15.04 11.50 -3.84
N ASP A 200 14.52 12.71 -4.00
CA ASP A 200 14.93 13.88 -3.23
C ASP A 200 14.58 13.80 -1.74
N THR A 201 13.59 12.98 -1.38
CA THR A 201 13.24 12.75 0.06
C THR A 201 14.20 11.84 0.80
N TYR A 202 15.00 11.04 0.09
CA TYR A 202 16.01 10.23 0.76
C TYR A 202 17.18 11.10 1.23
N GLU A 203 17.66 10.84 2.41
CA GLU A 203 18.87 11.46 2.97
C GLU A 203 20.14 10.95 2.27
N MET A 204 21.24 11.62 2.52
CA MET A 204 22.58 11.11 2.22
C MET A 204 22.95 10.03 3.24
N ALA A 205 23.96 9.24 2.95
CA ALA A 205 24.42 8.19 3.85
C ALA A 205 24.93 8.70 5.22
N ASN A 206 25.21 10.00 5.32
CA ASN A 206 25.58 10.65 6.57
C ASN A 206 24.37 11.20 7.38
N GLY A 207 23.15 10.96 6.91
CA GLY A 207 21.91 11.38 7.59
C GLY A 207 21.49 12.82 7.33
N LEU A 208 22.19 13.56 6.47
CA LEU A 208 21.79 14.92 6.08
C LEU A 208 20.90 14.87 4.84
N THR A 209 19.98 15.83 4.73
CA THR A 209 19.24 16.02 3.47
C THR A 209 20.20 16.50 2.37
N LYS A 210 19.85 16.28 1.10
CA LYS A 210 20.73 16.67 -0.02
C LYS A 210 21.05 18.17 -0.05
N ASP A 211 20.21 19.01 0.52
CA ASP A 211 20.32 20.47 0.48
C ASP A 211 21.02 21.04 1.71
N GLU A 212 21.34 20.24 2.72
CA GLU A 212 22.05 20.70 3.92
C GLU A 212 23.55 20.86 3.68
N PRO A 213 24.17 21.90 4.29
CA PRO A 213 25.61 22.09 4.23
C PRO A 213 26.36 20.88 4.79
N GLY A 214 27.32 20.36 4.03
CA GLY A 214 28.10 19.18 4.44
C GLY A 214 27.46 17.83 4.04
N SER A 215 26.35 17.84 3.35
CA SER A 215 25.68 16.63 2.85
C SER A 215 26.57 15.82 1.89
N GLY A 216 27.43 16.49 1.12
CA GLY A 216 28.25 15.85 0.08
C GLY A 216 27.46 15.45 -1.16
N TYR A 217 26.26 16.01 -1.35
CA TYR A 217 25.46 15.75 -2.55
C TYR A 217 26.13 16.29 -3.80
N ASP A 218 26.23 15.45 -4.83
CA ASP A 218 26.72 15.80 -6.16
C ASP A 218 25.57 15.71 -7.17
N PRO A 219 25.10 16.84 -7.74
CA PRO A 219 24.00 16.83 -8.70
C PRO A 219 24.36 16.14 -10.04
N THR A 220 25.65 15.91 -10.33
CA THR A 220 26.08 15.14 -11.51
C THR A 220 26.03 13.62 -11.27
N HIS A 221 25.99 13.21 -10.01
CA HIS A 221 25.87 11.82 -9.57
C HIS A 221 24.79 11.69 -8.48
N PRO A 222 23.53 11.98 -8.79
CA PRO A 222 22.45 12.20 -7.81
C PRO A 222 22.07 10.96 -6.99
N PHE A 223 22.52 9.79 -7.39
CA PHE A 223 22.23 8.52 -6.72
C PHE A 223 23.36 8.04 -5.81
N ASN A 224 24.52 8.69 -5.84
CA ASN A 224 25.67 8.28 -5.03
C ASN A 224 25.54 8.72 -3.57
N ASN A 225 26.07 7.90 -2.66
CA ASN A 225 26.14 8.19 -1.22
C ASN A 225 24.78 8.51 -0.59
N ARG A 226 23.70 7.90 -1.08
CA ARG A 226 22.33 8.05 -0.53
C ARG A 226 22.05 7.00 0.53
N ASP A 227 20.99 7.23 1.31
CA ASP A 227 20.41 6.22 2.18
C ASP A 227 20.26 4.89 1.41
N PRO A 228 20.77 3.76 1.94
CA PRO A 228 20.75 2.48 1.23
C PRO A 228 19.34 2.02 0.85
N ARG A 229 18.31 2.46 1.58
CA ARG A 229 16.90 2.15 1.27
C ARG A 229 16.45 2.74 -0.07
N MET A 230 17.12 3.81 -0.56
CA MET A 230 16.83 4.36 -1.88
C MET A 230 17.10 3.32 -2.98
N ALA A 231 18.28 2.71 -2.98
CA ALA A 231 18.66 1.69 -3.96
C ALA A 231 17.82 0.41 -3.85
N MET A 232 17.32 0.09 -2.64
CA MET A 232 16.37 -1.03 -2.44
C MET A 232 14.95 -0.70 -2.92
N THR A 233 14.64 0.58 -3.09
CA THR A 233 13.30 1.04 -3.49
C THR A 233 13.20 1.36 -4.97
N VAL A 234 14.27 1.92 -5.55
CA VAL A 234 14.29 2.46 -6.91
C VAL A 234 15.47 1.91 -7.68
N ILE A 235 15.21 1.41 -8.88
CA ILE A 235 16.21 1.08 -9.89
C ILE A 235 16.40 2.33 -10.78
N TYR A 236 17.62 2.78 -10.94
CA TYR A 236 17.98 4.02 -11.61
C TYR A 236 19.05 3.81 -12.68
N PRO A 237 19.21 4.71 -13.65
CA PRO A 237 20.18 4.56 -14.71
C PRO A 237 21.60 4.37 -14.19
N GLY A 238 22.28 3.33 -14.65
CA GLY A 238 23.64 2.97 -14.27
C GLY A 238 23.76 1.99 -13.09
N CYS A 239 22.67 1.64 -12.40
CA CYS A 239 22.72 0.62 -11.36
C CYS A 239 22.62 -0.80 -11.91
N ASP A 240 23.22 -1.74 -11.18
CA ASP A 240 23.05 -3.17 -11.42
C ASP A 240 21.64 -3.62 -11.01
N TYR A 241 21.04 -4.51 -11.77
CA TYR A 241 19.77 -5.16 -11.44
C TYR A 241 19.66 -6.54 -12.07
N ILE A 242 18.76 -7.36 -11.56
CA ILE A 242 18.39 -8.63 -12.19
C ILE A 242 17.21 -8.37 -13.13
N ASN A 243 17.39 -8.60 -14.41
CA ASN A 243 16.37 -8.39 -15.43
C ASN A 243 15.25 -9.46 -15.41
N GLY A 244 14.22 -9.30 -16.22
CA GLY A 244 13.09 -10.22 -16.30
C GLY A 244 13.47 -11.65 -16.73
N ASN A 245 14.65 -11.84 -17.32
CA ASN A 245 15.20 -13.16 -17.68
C ASN A 245 16.10 -13.76 -16.58
N GLY A 246 16.19 -13.13 -15.41
CA GLY A 246 17.02 -13.60 -14.31
C GLY A 246 18.52 -13.38 -14.49
N LYS A 247 18.92 -12.47 -15.38
CA LYS A 247 20.32 -12.15 -15.64
C LYS A 247 20.70 -10.81 -15.05
N GLU A 248 21.94 -10.73 -14.57
CA GLU A 248 22.55 -9.47 -14.19
C GLU A 248 22.64 -8.53 -15.41
N ALA A 249 22.28 -7.28 -15.23
CA ALA A 249 22.30 -6.24 -16.25
C ALA A 249 22.48 -4.86 -15.62
N ILE A 250 22.93 -3.90 -16.41
CA ILE A 250 22.94 -2.48 -16.02
C ILE A 250 21.65 -1.83 -16.53
N PHE A 251 20.89 -1.21 -15.61
CA PHE A 251 19.68 -0.48 -16.00
C PHE A 251 20.04 0.77 -16.79
N ASN A 252 19.54 0.88 -18.01
CA ASN A 252 19.89 1.98 -18.91
C ASN A 252 18.63 2.57 -19.55
N THR A 253 18.34 3.83 -19.24
CA THR A 253 17.23 4.59 -19.82
C THR A 253 17.72 5.84 -20.57
N LEU A 254 19.03 6.07 -20.61
CA LEU A 254 19.63 7.28 -21.17
C LEU A 254 20.05 7.11 -22.63
N ASP A 255 20.54 5.92 -23.00
CA ASP A 255 21.02 5.66 -24.35
C ASP A 255 19.88 5.17 -25.24
N LYS A 256 19.80 5.74 -26.45
CA LYS A 256 18.79 5.37 -27.45
C LYS A 256 18.99 3.96 -27.99
N THR A 257 20.22 3.49 -28.01
CA THR A 257 20.61 2.13 -28.48
C THR A 257 21.56 1.49 -27.48
N ILE A 258 21.46 0.16 -27.34
CA ILE A 258 22.41 -0.67 -26.58
C ILE A 258 22.87 -1.76 -27.55
N ASP A 259 24.18 -1.93 -27.71
CA ASP A 259 24.81 -2.91 -28.62
C ASP A 259 24.26 -2.87 -30.05
N GLY A 260 23.96 -1.64 -30.53
CA GLY A 260 23.41 -1.40 -31.86
C GLY A 260 21.90 -1.65 -32.02
N ALA A 261 21.23 -2.19 -31.01
CA ALA A 261 19.78 -2.38 -30.99
C ALA A 261 19.06 -1.23 -30.31
N ALA A 262 17.78 -0.99 -30.69
CA ALA A 262 16.96 0.01 -30.02
C ALA A 262 16.74 -0.35 -28.55
N ASN A 263 16.96 0.62 -27.65
CA ASN A 263 16.74 0.45 -26.23
C ASN A 263 15.24 0.67 -25.90
N ALA A 264 14.53 -0.40 -25.54
CA ALA A 264 13.13 -0.35 -25.17
C ALA A 264 12.87 0.50 -23.91
N ASN A 265 13.88 0.65 -23.03
CA ASN A 265 13.79 1.47 -21.82
C ASN A 265 14.20 2.93 -22.03
N TYR A 266 14.61 3.33 -23.24
CA TYR A 266 15.00 4.72 -23.48
C TYR A 266 13.87 5.68 -23.09
N TYR A 267 14.15 6.64 -22.21
CA TYR A 267 13.13 7.50 -21.58
C TYR A 267 12.29 8.33 -22.58
N LEU A 268 12.80 8.58 -23.80
CA LEU A 268 12.09 9.24 -24.89
C LEU A 268 11.46 8.25 -25.90
N ALA A 269 11.51 6.94 -25.67
CA ALA A 269 10.82 5.98 -26.52
C ALA A 269 9.32 6.25 -26.54
N ALA A 270 8.65 5.90 -27.65
CA ALA A 270 7.26 6.29 -27.91
C ALA A 270 6.29 5.65 -26.91
N ASN A 271 6.49 4.37 -26.60
CA ASN A 271 5.55 3.57 -25.77
C ASN A 271 6.25 2.94 -24.59
N ASN A 272 5.52 2.82 -23.49
CA ASN A 272 5.87 2.01 -22.32
C ASN A 272 7.25 2.30 -21.70
N SER A 273 7.84 3.47 -21.96
CA SER A 273 9.10 3.87 -21.35
C SER A 273 8.86 4.77 -20.14
N SER A 274 9.67 4.57 -19.10
CA SER A 274 9.66 5.45 -17.93
C SER A 274 10.04 6.87 -18.32
N LYS A 275 9.14 7.82 -18.14
CA LYS A 275 9.39 9.24 -18.45
C LYS A 275 10.27 9.92 -17.39
N THR A 276 10.45 9.31 -16.25
CA THR A 276 11.42 9.75 -15.24
C THR A 276 12.77 9.07 -15.40
N GLY A 277 12.88 8.05 -16.25
CA GLY A 277 14.09 7.21 -16.37
C GLY A 277 14.28 6.25 -15.20
N LEU A 278 13.36 6.22 -14.24
CA LEU A 278 13.42 5.37 -13.04
C LEU A 278 12.43 4.21 -13.16
N THR A 279 12.69 3.11 -12.45
CA THR A 279 11.71 2.05 -12.21
C THR A 279 11.76 1.58 -10.77
N TRP A 280 10.78 0.77 -10.35
CA TRP A 280 10.69 0.29 -8.99
C TRP A 280 11.65 -0.88 -8.74
N GLY A 281 12.40 -0.84 -7.63
CA GLY A 281 13.01 -2.00 -6.99
C GLY A 281 12.05 -2.64 -6.00
N LYS A 282 11.40 -1.81 -5.20
CA LYS A 282 10.40 -2.25 -4.21
C LYS A 282 9.25 -2.99 -4.88
N TYR A 283 8.94 -4.21 -4.42
CA TYR A 283 8.03 -5.19 -5.01
C TYR A 283 8.52 -5.86 -6.30
N LEU A 284 9.54 -5.37 -6.98
CA LEU A 284 10.01 -5.90 -8.25
C LEU A 284 11.38 -6.56 -8.20
N ALA A 285 12.25 -6.16 -7.29
CA ALA A 285 13.60 -6.71 -7.21
C ALA A 285 13.63 -8.00 -6.35
N PRO A 286 14.20 -9.10 -6.84
CA PRO A 286 14.74 -9.23 -8.20
C PRO A 286 13.63 -9.29 -9.25
N MET A 287 13.87 -8.72 -10.46
CA MET A 287 12.83 -8.59 -11.50
C MET A 287 12.23 -9.91 -11.99
N ASN A 288 12.95 -11.03 -11.84
CA ASN A 288 12.50 -12.35 -12.29
C ASN A 288 11.65 -13.12 -11.27
N GLN A 289 11.25 -12.51 -10.16
CA GLN A 289 10.50 -13.21 -9.10
C GLN A 289 9.05 -13.59 -9.50
N TYR A 290 8.52 -13.00 -10.56
CA TYR A 290 7.17 -13.27 -11.05
C TYR A 290 7.23 -13.98 -12.40
N PRO A 291 6.75 -15.24 -12.50
CA PRO A 291 6.68 -15.96 -13.78
C PRO A 291 5.77 -15.28 -14.80
N ASP A 292 4.67 -14.69 -14.34
CA ASP A 292 3.77 -13.84 -15.13
C ASP A 292 3.53 -12.52 -14.37
N ILE A 293 4.07 -11.41 -14.90
CA ILE A 293 3.95 -10.09 -14.29
C ILE A 293 2.54 -9.50 -14.34
N TRP A 294 1.63 -10.10 -15.13
CA TRP A 294 0.24 -9.70 -15.25
C TRP A 294 -0.72 -10.54 -14.41
N ASN A 295 -0.22 -11.64 -13.82
CA ASN A 295 -0.99 -12.56 -13.00
C ASN A 295 -0.18 -12.96 -11.76
N THR A 296 0.05 -11.99 -10.87
CA THR A 296 0.97 -12.18 -9.74
C THR A 296 0.27 -12.43 -8.41
N THR A 297 0.96 -13.12 -7.51
CA THR A 297 0.60 -13.27 -6.10
C THR A 297 1.19 -12.17 -5.22
N CYS A 298 1.66 -11.06 -5.80
CA CYS A 298 2.18 -9.92 -5.05
C CYS A 298 1.13 -9.36 -4.10
N GLN A 299 1.48 -9.24 -2.84
CA GLN A 299 0.61 -8.79 -1.77
C GLN A 299 1.00 -7.39 -1.31
N PRO A 300 0.32 -6.33 -1.78
CA PRO A 300 0.59 -4.98 -1.32
C PRO A 300 0.36 -4.84 0.18
N ILE A 301 1.36 -4.36 0.89
CA ILE A 301 1.29 -4.13 2.34
C ILE A 301 0.41 -2.91 2.62
N VAL A 302 -0.60 -3.08 3.47
CA VAL A 302 -1.48 -1.99 3.93
C VAL A 302 -0.91 -1.34 5.18
N PHE A 303 -0.50 -2.14 6.17
CA PHE A 303 0.13 -1.70 7.40
C PHE A 303 1.34 -2.58 7.73
N ARG A 304 2.41 -1.95 8.20
CA ARG A 304 3.60 -2.63 8.68
C ARG A 304 4.11 -2.05 9.99
N TYR A 305 4.82 -2.85 10.77
CA TYR A 305 5.25 -2.50 12.12
C TYR A 305 6.21 -1.29 12.16
N ALA A 306 7.01 -1.08 11.11
CA ALA A 306 7.85 0.12 11.02
C ALA A 306 7.03 1.42 11.07
N GLU A 307 5.81 1.46 10.47
CA GLU A 307 4.92 2.62 10.57
C GLU A 307 4.48 2.85 12.02
N VAL A 308 4.21 1.78 12.77
CA VAL A 308 3.84 1.86 14.18
C VAL A 308 4.95 2.48 15.02
N LEU A 309 6.19 2.00 14.81
CA LEU A 309 7.36 2.51 15.54
C LEU A 309 7.69 3.96 15.18
N LEU A 310 7.48 4.37 13.92
CA LEU A 310 7.67 5.76 13.48
C LEU A 310 6.57 6.71 13.99
N THR A 311 5.39 6.16 14.32
CA THR A 311 4.27 6.95 14.87
C THR A 311 4.39 7.10 16.37
N TYR A 312 4.97 6.12 17.06
CA TYR A 312 5.20 6.13 18.51
C TYR A 312 6.24 7.16 18.92
#